data_60a4cac3d7eff15dbb40981ccbf059f6
#
_entry.id   60a4cac3d7eff15dbb40981ccbf059f6
#
_cell.length_a   1.000
_cell.length_b   1.000
_cell.length_c   1.000
_cell.angle_alpha   90.00
_cell.angle_beta   90.00
_cell.angle_gamma   90.00
#
_symmetry.space_group_name_H-M   'P 1'
#
loop_
_entity.id
_entity.type
_entity.pdbx_description
1 polymer ?
#
loop_
_entity_poly.entity_id
_entity_poly.type
_entity_poly.pdbx_seq_one_letter_code
_entity_poly.pdbx_strand_id
1 'polypeptide(L)'
;MSKASMVVSALRKFASVGICLSAFFLAAGAKGQAAATAADTVVVHAKIYTVNPEQPWAEALAISGDRILAVGTEKDIAPYRGEKTRVIDANGSLVLPGFVDCHIHFMDGSIGLTQVDLNGAATVKEIQKRVKEYAEAHRQESWILGMGWSYPTFSPSGLPDKKVLDEVVPDRPVYLVAFDGHSSWANSKALTLAGITPATGDPANGKIVHDEKGDPTGALKESAGELVAKFAPKPSRAQRLAALRMGMHEANKFGLVRVHSAGQDFEWLDLYDELRRNGELTLRFYVAYFLDPPELAPYSIEKIEQARRTYHDDWISGGAVKTMLDGVVEAHTAAMLTPYSDDPSQSGKLFWEPAKYQSSITELDRRGLQIFTHAIGDKAVRLALDAYQQAAETNHTHDARPRIEHIETIAAQDIPRFGKLGVIASFQPLHAYPDDDTLKIWSRNVGPERAQRAWVWHSIESTGGRLAFGSDWPVVTLSPWPGVQNALTRQTTDGNPPDGFVPQERITLEDTIKAYTLGAAFAGRREKTEGSLEPGKLADLIVLSQDLFKVAPSAITKTEVLLTMVGGKVVYQSPKWTETEAANQAAAAEAAK
;
A
#
# COMPACT_ATOMS: atom_id res chain seq x y z
N MET A 1 25.48 32.85 -58.65
CA MET A 1 24.85 32.83 -60.00
C MET A 1 23.57 32.04 -59.85
N SER A 2 22.54 32.63 -59.90
CA SER A 2 21.57 33.21 -60.82
C SER A 2 20.30 32.38 -60.83
N LYS A 3 19.26 32.93 -60.22
CA LYS A 3 18.00 33.42 -60.83
C LYS A 3 17.06 32.31 -61.27
N ALA A 4 15.91 32.20 -60.67
CA ALA A 4 14.68 32.99 -60.89
C ALA A 4 13.91 32.53 -62.13
N SER A 5 12.66 32.19 -62.01
CA SER A 5 11.58 33.04 -62.51
C SER A 5 10.33 32.19 -62.70
N MET A 6 9.23 32.52 -62.06
CA MET A 6 8.06 33.28 -62.62
C MET A 6 7.25 32.48 -63.69
N VAL A 7 5.94 32.46 -63.78
CA VAL A 7 4.84 33.35 -63.41
C VAL A 7 3.56 32.77 -64.10
N VAL A 8 2.42 32.78 -63.38
CA VAL A 8 1.08 33.27 -63.73
C VAL A 8 0.36 32.75 -65.04
N SER A 9 -0.91 32.35 -64.86
CA SER A 9 -2.11 32.86 -65.54
C SER A 9 -3.31 31.94 -65.31
N ALA A 10 -4.33 32.25 -64.58
CA ALA A 10 -5.43 33.26 -64.70
C ALA A 10 -6.53 32.91 -65.69
N LEU A 11 -7.71 32.75 -65.12
CA LEU A 11 -9.03 33.27 -65.60
C LEU A 11 -9.74 32.68 -66.78
N ARG A 12 -10.95 32.20 -66.57
CA ARG A 12 -12.28 32.73 -67.04
C ARG A 12 -13.31 31.63 -67.17
N LYS A 13 -14.39 31.73 -66.46
CA LYS A 13 -15.79 32.18 -66.74
C LYS A 13 -16.64 31.14 -67.46
N PHE A 14 -17.81 30.74 -66.98
CA PHE A 14 -19.10 31.41 -67.13
C PHE A 14 -20.19 30.70 -66.32
N ALA A 15 -21.11 31.49 -65.80
CA ALA A 15 -22.28 31.14 -65.06
C ALA A 15 -23.37 30.48 -65.89
N SER A 16 -24.21 29.65 -65.32
CA SER A 16 -25.58 29.39 -65.75
C SER A 16 -26.48 29.27 -64.52
N VAL A 17 -27.48 30.12 -64.48
CA VAL A 17 -28.53 30.24 -63.45
C VAL A 17 -29.55 29.14 -63.71
N GLY A 18 -29.84 28.36 -62.63
CA GLY A 18 -30.97 27.43 -62.67
C GLY A 18 -31.70 27.58 -61.29
N ILE A 19 -32.83 28.30 -61.32
CA ILE A 19 -33.79 28.43 -60.23
C ILE A 19 -34.55 27.12 -60.11
N CYS A 20 -34.41 26.39 -59.01
CA CYS A 20 -35.37 25.36 -58.61
C CYS A 20 -35.85 25.63 -57.18
N LEU A 21 -37.15 25.85 -57.06
CA LEU A 21 -37.86 25.95 -55.79
C LEU A 21 -37.58 24.72 -54.92
N SER A 22 -37.00 24.95 -53.77
CA SER A 22 -36.83 23.91 -52.77
C SER A 22 -37.95 24.02 -51.76
N ALA A 23 -38.81 23.02 -51.75
CA ALA A 23 -39.75 22.78 -50.68
C ALA A 23 -38.96 22.42 -49.39
N PHE A 24 -39.05 23.26 -48.36
CA PHE A 24 -38.56 22.96 -47.03
C PHE A 24 -39.43 21.84 -46.42
N PHE A 25 -38.97 20.60 -46.47
CA PHE A 25 -39.41 19.57 -45.56
C PHE A 25 -38.66 19.76 -44.23
N LEU A 26 -39.34 20.29 -43.23
CA LEU A 26 -38.94 20.16 -41.83
C LEU A 26 -39.03 18.68 -41.46
N ALA A 27 -37.96 17.94 -41.68
CA ALA A 27 -37.74 16.67 -41.01
C ALA A 27 -37.30 17.00 -39.57
N ALA A 28 -38.24 17.06 -38.65
CA ALA A 28 -37.93 16.93 -37.21
C ALA A 28 -37.24 15.57 -37.02
N GLY A 29 -35.92 15.59 -37.06
CA GLY A 29 -35.11 14.44 -36.73
C GLY A 29 -35.31 14.14 -35.25
N ALA A 30 -36.22 13.24 -34.92
CA ALA A 30 -36.18 12.52 -33.65
C ALA A 30 -34.80 11.84 -33.65
N LYS A 31 -33.87 12.40 -32.84
CA LYS A 31 -32.69 11.65 -32.44
C LYS A 31 -33.23 10.46 -31.67
N GLY A 32 -33.40 9.35 -32.32
CA GLY A 32 -33.61 8.07 -31.69
C GLY A 32 -32.44 7.88 -30.75
N GLN A 33 -32.66 8.03 -29.46
CA GLN A 33 -31.73 7.69 -28.42
C GLN A 33 -31.48 6.19 -28.62
N ALA A 34 -30.30 5.83 -29.12
CA ALA A 34 -29.92 4.43 -29.20
C ALA A 34 -30.21 3.82 -27.83
N ALA A 35 -30.95 2.74 -27.78
CA ALA A 35 -31.25 2.08 -26.52
C ALA A 35 -29.92 1.81 -25.79
N ALA A 36 -29.78 2.31 -24.57
CA ALA A 36 -28.58 2.09 -23.80
C ALA A 36 -28.37 0.57 -23.66
N THR A 37 -27.13 0.12 -23.86
CA THR A 37 -26.79 -1.29 -23.63
C THR A 37 -27.08 -1.62 -22.19
N ALA A 38 -27.88 -2.67 -21.93
CA ALA A 38 -28.20 -3.08 -20.56
C ALA A 38 -26.92 -3.45 -19.79
N ALA A 39 -26.82 -2.94 -18.57
CA ALA A 39 -25.72 -3.26 -17.66
C ALA A 39 -25.89 -4.66 -17.07
N ASP A 40 -24.77 -5.29 -16.71
CA ASP A 40 -24.78 -6.54 -15.96
C ASP A 40 -25.19 -6.31 -14.50
N THR A 41 -24.73 -5.18 -13.95
CA THR A 41 -25.03 -4.78 -12.56
C THR A 41 -25.27 -3.27 -12.50
N VAL A 42 -26.20 -2.84 -11.66
CA VAL A 42 -26.37 -1.45 -11.25
C VAL A 42 -26.26 -1.35 -9.73
N VAL A 43 -25.61 -0.31 -9.24
CA VAL A 43 -25.63 0.08 -7.83
C VAL A 43 -26.52 1.30 -7.72
N VAL A 44 -27.52 1.23 -6.85
CA VAL A 44 -28.56 2.26 -6.71
C VAL A 44 -28.73 2.66 -5.25
N HIS A 45 -29.47 3.74 -4.99
CA HIS A 45 -29.71 4.31 -3.66
C HIS A 45 -28.40 4.48 -2.87
N ALA A 46 -27.35 4.96 -3.54
CA ALA A 46 -26.03 5.12 -2.97
C ALA A 46 -25.69 6.59 -2.75
N LYS A 47 -24.81 6.86 -1.79
CA LYS A 47 -24.07 8.10 -1.71
C LYS A 47 -22.67 7.85 -2.24
N ILE A 48 -22.43 8.11 -3.53
CA ILE A 48 -21.18 7.77 -4.20
C ILE A 48 -20.23 9.00 -4.16
N TYR A 49 -19.08 8.87 -3.49
CA TYR A 49 -17.97 9.80 -3.65
C TYR A 49 -17.00 9.23 -4.67
N THR A 50 -16.94 9.85 -5.84
CA THR A 50 -16.30 9.26 -7.03
C THR A 50 -14.78 9.45 -7.06
N VAL A 51 -14.22 10.38 -6.30
CA VAL A 51 -12.83 10.86 -6.40
C VAL A 51 -12.53 11.51 -7.76
N ASN A 52 -13.54 11.79 -8.57
CA ASN A 52 -13.43 12.58 -9.79
C ASN A 52 -13.76 14.05 -9.48
N PRO A 53 -12.84 15.01 -9.65
CA PRO A 53 -13.09 16.41 -9.34
C PRO A 53 -14.17 17.06 -10.22
N GLU A 54 -14.42 16.52 -11.42
CA GLU A 54 -15.46 17.03 -12.33
C GLU A 54 -16.87 16.59 -11.92
N GLN A 55 -16.99 15.43 -11.24
CA GLN A 55 -18.25 14.88 -10.75
C GLN A 55 -18.02 14.20 -9.39
N PRO A 56 -17.76 14.94 -8.30
CA PRO A 56 -17.35 14.36 -7.03
C PRO A 56 -18.43 13.48 -6.37
N TRP A 57 -19.70 13.68 -6.69
CA TRP A 57 -20.81 12.95 -6.10
C TRP A 57 -21.75 12.39 -7.15
N ALA A 58 -22.30 11.19 -6.87
CA ALA A 58 -23.35 10.52 -7.64
C ALA A 58 -24.27 9.71 -6.71
N GLU A 59 -25.37 9.19 -7.27
CA GLU A 59 -26.40 8.41 -6.55
C GLU A 59 -26.43 6.95 -7.00
N ALA A 60 -25.97 6.69 -8.23
CA ALA A 60 -26.01 5.38 -8.83
C ALA A 60 -24.89 5.20 -9.86
N LEU A 61 -24.56 3.94 -10.19
CA LEU A 61 -23.67 3.58 -11.28
C LEU A 61 -24.10 2.27 -11.97
N ALA A 62 -23.74 2.14 -13.25
CA ALA A 62 -23.96 0.95 -14.07
C ALA A 62 -22.64 0.30 -14.44
N ILE A 63 -22.60 -1.04 -14.44
CA ILE A 63 -21.40 -1.85 -14.70
C ILE A 63 -21.71 -2.83 -15.84
N SER A 64 -20.76 -2.96 -16.76
CA SER A 64 -20.78 -4.01 -17.79
C SER A 64 -19.42 -4.70 -17.83
N GLY A 65 -19.41 -6.01 -17.66
CA GLY A 65 -18.20 -6.79 -17.48
C GLY A 65 -17.43 -6.34 -16.25
N ASP A 66 -16.18 -5.96 -16.45
CA ASP A 66 -15.28 -5.46 -15.40
C ASP A 66 -15.20 -3.92 -15.33
N ARG A 67 -16.03 -3.19 -16.12
CA ARG A 67 -15.94 -1.74 -16.28
C ARG A 67 -17.19 -1.01 -15.86
N ILE A 68 -16.98 0.19 -15.36
CA ILE A 68 -18.05 1.17 -15.13
C ILE A 68 -18.57 1.66 -16.49
N LEU A 69 -19.86 1.52 -16.72
CA LEU A 69 -20.53 1.96 -17.95
C LEU A 69 -21.03 3.39 -17.84
N ALA A 70 -21.60 3.74 -16.68
CA ALA A 70 -22.12 5.08 -16.40
C ALA A 70 -22.12 5.34 -14.88
N VAL A 71 -22.01 6.63 -14.52
CA VAL A 71 -22.09 7.14 -13.15
C VAL A 71 -22.96 8.40 -13.17
N GLY A 72 -23.92 8.52 -12.27
CA GLY A 72 -24.80 9.70 -12.24
C GLY A 72 -25.89 9.60 -11.18
N THR A 73 -27.02 10.28 -11.47
CA THR A 73 -28.24 10.16 -10.68
C THR A 73 -28.97 8.85 -10.97
N GLU A 74 -29.91 8.46 -10.12
CA GLU A 74 -30.81 7.32 -10.36
C GLU A 74 -31.47 7.40 -11.75
N LYS A 75 -31.86 8.60 -12.17
CA LYS A 75 -32.48 8.85 -13.47
C LYS A 75 -31.51 8.60 -14.63
N ASP A 76 -30.24 8.93 -14.47
CA ASP A 76 -29.23 8.73 -15.51
C ASP A 76 -28.91 7.24 -15.68
N ILE A 77 -29.03 6.45 -14.60
CA ILE A 77 -28.71 5.02 -14.59
C ILE A 77 -29.91 4.15 -14.98
N ALA A 78 -31.14 4.60 -14.77
CA ALA A 78 -32.37 3.85 -15.11
C ALA A 78 -32.38 3.27 -16.55
N PRO A 79 -31.91 3.95 -17.60
CA PRO A 79 -31.89 3.40 -18.97
C PRO A 79 -30.99 2.18 -19.16
N TYR A 80 -30.01 1.94 -18.27
CA TYR A 80 -29.09 0.80 -18.33
C TYR A 80 -29.66 -0.44 -17.63
N ARG A 81 -30.82 -0.35 -16.96
CA ARG A 81 -31.43 -1.45 -16.23
C ARG A 81 -32.29 -2.29 -17.17
N GLY A 82 -31.86 -3.51 -17.47
CA GLY A 82 -32.61 -4.52 -18.21
C GLY A 82 -33.14 -5.63 -17.29
N GLU A 83 -33.92 -6.57 -17.85
CA GLU A 83 -34.50 -7.68 -17.11
C GLU A 83 -33.50 -8.59 -16.38
N LYS A 84 -32.29 -8.70 -16.92
CA LYS A 84 -31.22 -9.54 -16.36
C LYS A 84 -30.20 -8.75 -15.52
N THR A 85 -30.37 -7.45 -15.40
CA THR A 85 -29.46 -6.60 -14.65
C THR A 85 -29.58 -6.90 -13.15
N ARG A 86 -28.48 -7.27 -12.52
CA ARG A 86 -28.39 -7.38 -11.07
C ARG A 86 -28.49 -5.99 -10.44
N VAL A 87 -29.33 -5.84 -9.45
CA VAL A 87 -29.48 -4.59 -8.70
C VAL A 87 -28.82 -4.77 -7.33
N ILE A 88 -27.87 -3.91 -7.00
CA ILE A 88 -27.25 -3.79 -5.68
C ILE A 88 -27.82 -2.49 -5.08
N ASP A 89 -28.67 -2.63 -4.08
CA ASP A 89 -29.24 -1.51 -3.35
C ASP A 89 -28.32 -1.13 -2.19
N ALA A 90 -27.66 0.01 -2.29
CA ALA A 90 -26.73 0.50 -1.27
C ALA A 90 -27.45 1.09 -0.03
N ASN A 91 -28.79 1.22 -0.08
CA ASN A 91 -29.62 1.68 1.05
C ASN A 91 -29.10 2.97 1.72
N GLY A 92 -28.65 3.94 0.92
CA GLY A 92 -28.11 5.21 1.38
C GLY A 92 -26.66 5.16 1.88
N SER A 93 -26.01 4.01 1.80
CA SER A 93 -24.62 3.84 2.23
C SER A 93 -23.64 4.64 1.38
N LEU A 94 -22.51 5.02 2.00
CA LEU A 94 -21.39 5.64 1.29
C LEU A 94 -20.70 4.59 0.42
N VAL A 95 -20.50 4.94 -0.85
CA VAL A 95 -19.75 4.14 -1.83
C VAL A 95 -18.51 4.92 -2.24
N LEU A 96 -17.36 4.26 -2.21
CA LEU A 96 -16.05 4.81 -2.61
C LEU A 96 -15.42 3.94 -3.70
N PRO A 97 -14.44 4.45 -4.47
CA PRO A 97 -13.50 3.58 -5.17
C PRO A 97 -12.85 2.61 -4.18
N GLY A 98 -12.59 1.39 -4.61
CA GLY A 98 -11.83 0.45 -3.81
C GLY A 98 -10.46 1.00 -3.43
N PHE A 99 -10.00 0.72 -2.24
CA PHE A 99 -8.72 1.21 -1.76
C PHE A 99 -7.57 0.45 -2.39
N VAL A 100 -6.48 1.17 -2.64
CA VAL A 100 -5.21 0.62 -3.10
C VAL A 100 -4.20 0.79 -1.96
N ASP A 101 -3.63 -0.30 -1.50
CA ASP A 101 -2.51 -0.25 -0.56
C ASP A 101 -1.21 -0.10 -1.37
N CYS A 102 -0.59 1.09 -1.32
CA CYS A 102 0.53 1.39 -2.20
C CYS A 102 1.88 0.84 -1.69
N HIS A 103 1.94 0.29 -0.47
CA HIS A 103 3.15 -0.31 0.10
C HIS A 103 2.79 -1.41 1.09
N ILE A 104 3.08 -2.66 0.75
CA ILE A 104 2.72 -3.83 1.56
C ILE A 104 3.69 -4.98 1.32
N HIS A 105 3.93 -5.80 2.34
CA HIS A 105 4.63 -7.09 2.24
C HIS A 105 3.61 -8.23 2.22
N PHE A 106 2.83 -8.32 1.13
CA PHE A 106 1.60 -9.10 1.09
C PHE A 106 1.79 -10.60 1.35
N MET A 107 2.84 -11.22 0.80
CA MET A 107 3.10 -12.64 1.04
C MET A 107 3.49 -12.89 2.50
N ASP A 108 4.35 -12.04 3.05
CA ASP A 108 4.84 -12.20 4.42
C ASP A 108 3.69 -12.04 5.43
N GLY A 109 2.87 -11.01 5.22
CA GLY A 109 1.65 -10.84 6.01
C GLY A 109 0.67 -12.00 5.86
N SER A 110 0.48 -12.51 4.64
CA SER A 110 -0.37 -13.68 4.38
C SER A 110 0.13 -14.93 5.10
N ILE A 111 1.45 -15.17 5.08
CA ILE A 111 2.08 -16.26 5.84
C ILE A 111 1.93 -16.02 7.34
N GLY A 112 2.10 -14.77 7.78
CA GLY A 112 1.91 -14.36 9.18
C GLY A 112 0.53 -14.72 9.74
N LEU A 113 -0.53 -14.69 8.92
CA LEU A 113 -1.88 -15.14 9.32
C LEU A 113 -1.93 -16.62 9.73
N THR A 114 -0.93 -17.41 9.35
CA THR A 114 -0.80 -18.83 9.71
C THR A 114 0.17 -19.08 10.86
N GLN A 115 0.65 -18.03 11.53
CA GLN A 115 1.67 -18.05 12.57
C GLN A 115 1.16 -17.39 13.86
N VAL A 116 2.03 -17.31 14.89
CA VAL A 116 1.68 -16.62 16.15
C VAL A 116 1.58 -15.12 15.89
N ASP A 117 0.40 -14.57 16.11
CA ASP A 117 0.17 -13.12 16.07
C ASP A 117 0.43 -12.52 17.46
N LEU A 118 1.47 -11.66 17.55
CA LEU A 118 1.82 -10.93 18.77
C LEU A 118 1.45 -9.45 18.71
N ASN A 119 0.84 -8.98 17.61
CA ASN A 119 0.42 -7.59 17.50
C ASN A 119 -0.51 -7.21 18.66
N GLY A 120 -0.23 -6.07 19.29
CA GLY A 120 -0.98 -5.58 20.44
C GLY A 120 -0.77 -6.35 21.75
N ALA A 121 0.17 -7.32 21.81
CA ALA A 121 0.54 -7.97 23.07
C ALA A 121 1.35 -7.00 23.95
N ALA A 122 0.68 -6.31 24.86
CA ALA A 122 1.25 -5.24 25.66
C ALA A 122 2.14 -5.75 26.83
N THR A 123 2.13 -7.03 27.13
CA THR A 123 2.88 -7.60 28.26
C THR A 123 3.57 -8.91 27.90
N VAL A 124 4.70 -9.20 28.55
CA VAL A 124 5.41 -10.48 28.43
C VAL A 124 4.50 -11.68 28.70
N LYS A 125 3.60 -11.57 29.68
CA LYS A 125 2.64 -12.65 30.02
C LYS A 125 1.65 -12.91 28.87
N GLU A 126 1.22 -11.87 28.19
CA GLU A 126 0.34 -12.02 27.03
C GLU A 126 1.07 -12.70 25.86
N ILE A 127 2.32 -12.32 25.61
CA ILE A 127 3.18 -12.99 24.61
C ILE A 127 3.33 -14.46 24.95
N GLN A 128 3.73 -14.79 26.19
CA GLN A 128 3.89 -16.17 26.65
C GLN A 128 2.61 -16.99 26.48
N LYS A 129 1.45 -16.39 26.81
CA LYS A 129 0.14 -17.03 26.64
C LYS A 129 -0.12 -17.38 25.16
N ARG A 130 0.00 -16.40 24.25
CA ARG A 130 -0.25 -16.62 22.82
C ARG A 130 0.69 -17.65 22.21
N VAL A 131 1.99 -17.56 22.51
CA VAL A 131 2.99 -18.52 22.05
C VAL A 131 2.69 -19.93 22.53
N LYS A 132 2.31 -20.08 23.81
CA LYS A 132 1.95 -21.38 24.39
C LYS A 132 0.68 -21.96 23.77
N GLU A 133 -0.39 -21.18 23.67
CA GLU A 133 -1.67 -21.59 23.09
C GLU A 133 -1.48 -22.05 21.64
N TYR A 134 -0.71 -21.29 20.84
CA TYR A 134 -0.37 -21.67 19.48
C TYR A 134 0.41 -22.97 19.44
N ALA A 135 1.44 -23.09 20.27
CA ALA A 135 2.29 -24.28 20.32
C ALA A 135 1.51 -25.54 20.73
N GLU A 136 0.52 -25.43 21.60
CA GLU A 136 -0.36 -26.52 22.00
C GLU A 136 -1.37 -26.91 20.91
N ALA A 137 -1.87 -25.94 20.17
CA ALA A 137 -2.78 -26.18 19.03
C ALA A 137 -2.06 -26.77 17.83
N HIS A 138 -0.76 -26.48 17.62
CA HIS A 138 0.03 -26.86 16.46
C HIS A 138 1.18 -27.81 16.86
N ARG A 139 0.85 -28.94 17.49
CA ARG A 139 1.84 -29.89 18.07
C ARG A 139 2.73 -30.55 17.03
N GLN A 140 2.27 -30.68 15.78
CA GLN A 140 3.05 -31.28 14.68
C GLN A 140 4.03 -30.31 14.01
N GLU A 141 3.97 -29.04 14.31
CA GLU A 141 4.92 -28.10 13.75
C GLU A 141 6.26 -28.22 14.46
N SER A 142 7.32 -28.36 13.66
CA SER A 142 8.69 -28.52 14.16
C SER A 142 9.28 -27.22 14.72
N TRP A 143 8.73 -26.05 14.32
CA TRP A 143 9.08 -24.71 14.79
C TRP A 143 7.84 -23.94 15.18
N ILE A 144 7.98 -23.03 16.13
CA ILE A 144 6.99 -22.01 16.40
C ILE A 144 7.50 -20.71 15.80
N LEU A 145 6.77 -20.22 14.79
CA LEU A 145 7.07 -18.98 14.10
C LEU A 145 5.99 -17.95 14.42
N GLY A 146 6.35 -16.67 14.44
CA GLY A 146 5.38 -15.61 14.70
C GLY A 146 6.01 -14.22 14.54
N MET A 147 5.17 -13.19 14.68
CA MET A 147 5.59 -11.81 14.57
C MET A 147 4.73 -10.86 15.39
N GLY A 148 5.17 -9.61 15.48
CA GLY A 148 4.37 -8.53 16.05
C GLY A 148 4.69 -8.17 17.49
N TRP A 149 5.79 -8.69 18.09
CA TRP A 149 6.20 -8.19 19.40
C TRP A 149 6.78 -6.77 19.29
N SER A 150 6.57 -5.93 20.32
CA SER A 150 7.01 -4.54 20.35
C SER A 150 8.05 -4.28 21.44
N TYR A 151 8.92 -3.29 21.20
CA TYR A 151 10.03 -2.94 22.09
C TYR A 151 9.59 -2.47 23.49
N PRO A 152 8.52 -1.66 23.67
CA PRO A 152 8.06 -1.23 24.99
C PRO A 152 7.68 -2.37 25.92
N THR A 153 7.24 -3.50 25.38
CA THR A 153 6.91 -4.70 26.16
C THR A 153 8.09 -5.19 27.00
N PHE A 154 9.32 -4.88 26.57
CA PHE A 154 10.57 -5.30 27.23
C PHE A 154 11.32 -4.14 27.89
N SER A 155 10.60 -3.12 28.34
CA SER A 155 11.20 -1.98 29.08
C SER A 155 11.97 -2.45 30.34
N PRO A 156 13.13 -1.85 30.67
CA PRO A 156 13.74 -0.67 30.01
C PRO A 156 14.69 -0.99 28.84
N SER A 157 15.07 -2.25 28.61
CA SER A 157 16.04 -2.63 27.57
C SER A 157 15.49 -2.48 26.14
N GLY A 158 14.17 -2.61 25.99
CA GLY A 158 13.50 -2.69 24.69
C GLY A 158 13.71 -4.03 23.97
N LEU A 159 14.49 -4.96 24.52
CA LEU A 159 14.86 -6.21 23.86
C LEU A 159 14.54 -7.43 24.74
N PRO A 160 14.04 -8.52 24.13
CA PRO A 160 13.64 -9.73 24.83
C PRO A 160 14.82 -10.62 25.25
N ASP A 161 14.57 -11.48 26.25
CA ASP A 161 15.48 -12.57 26.66
C ASP A 161 14.88 -13.93 26.28
N LYS A 162 15.71 -14.83 25.74
CA LYS A 162 15.36 -16.21 25.35
C LYS A 162 14.65 -17.00 26.42
N LYS A 163 14.97 -16.76 27.72
CA LYS A 163 14.39 -17.46 28.88
C LYS A 163 12.87 -17.33 28.93
N VAL A 164 12.34 -16.19 28.52
CA VAL A 164 10.89 -15.94 28.48
C VAL A 164 10.17 -16.95 27.57
N LEU A 165 10.78 -17.30 26.44
CA LEU A 165 10.24 -18.31 25.53
C LEU A 165 10.54 -19.74 26.00
N ASP A 166 11.73 -19.96 26.59
CA ASP A 166 12.11 -21.26 27.14
C ASP A 166 11.17 -21.75 28.24
N GLU A 167 10.58 -20.81 29.04
CA GLU A 167 9.61 -21.12 30.06
C GLU A 167 8.30 -21.75 29.52
N VAL A 168 7.89 -21.39 28.31
CA VAL A 168 6.60 -21.81 27.72
C VAL A 168 6.73 -22.81 26.60
N VAL A 169 7.84 -22.80 25.84
CA VAL A 169 8.15 -23.75 24.76
C VAL A 169 9.62 -24.17 24.84
N PRO A 170 9.99 -25.06 25.78
CA PRO A 170 11.38 -25.54 25.94
C PRO A 170 11.79 -26.60 24.93
N ASP A 171 10.84 -27.30 24.33
CA ASP A 171 11.02 -28.51 23.54
C ASP A 171 11.18 -28.26 22.04
N ARG A 172 10.70 -27.14 21.55
CA ARG A 172 10.73 -26.75 20.13
C ARG A 172 11.46 -25.43 19.93
N PRO A 173 12.13 -25.23 18.78
CA PRO A 173 12.66 -23.92 18.41
C PRO A 173 11.52 -22.91 18.19
N VAL A 174 11.71 -21.71 18.75
CA VAL A 174 10.82 -20.57 18.62
C VAL A 174 11.59 -19.44 17.96
N TYR A 175 11.02 -18.82 16.94
CA TYR A 175 11.57 -17.66 16.26
C TYR A 175 10.46 -16.65 15.97
N LEU A 176 10.55 -15.47 16.56
CA LEU A 176 9.54 -14.43 16.53
C LEU A 176 10.15 -13.14 16.00
N VAL A 177 9.49 -12.50 15.03
CA VAL A 177 9.94 -11.24 14.44
C VAL A 177 9.25 -10.07 15.12
N ALA A 178 9.96 -8.97 15.36
CA ALA A 178 9.37 -7.73 15.85
C ALA A 178 8.34 -7.18 14.85
N PHE A 179 7.46 -6.30 15.32
CA PHE A 179 6.41 -5.70 14.50
C PHE A 179 6.97 -4.98 13.25
N ASP A 180 8.15 -4.37 13.37
CA ASP A 180 8.83 -3.60 12.33
C ASP A 180 9.70 -4.45 11.38
N GLY A 181 9.88 -5.75 11.67
CA GLY A 181 10.73 -6.64 10.88
C GLY A 181 12.24 -6.50 11.11
N HIS A 182 12.69 -5.50 11.87
CA HIS A 182 14.12 -5.17 12.04
C HIS A 182 14.81 -5.88 13.21
N SER A 183 14.06 -6.54 14.07
CA SER A 183 14.58 -7.37 15.14
C SER A 183 13.88 -8.72 15.20
N SER A 184 14.60 -9.72 15.67
CA SER A 184 14.08 -11.07 15.85
C SER A 184 14.40 -11.59 17.24
N TRP A 185 13.61 -12.56 17.67
CA TRP A 185 13.74 -13.17 19.00
C TRP A 185 13.68 -14.69 18.92
N ALA A 186 14.75 -15.33 19.34
CA ALA A 186 14.92 -16.77 19.32
C ALA A 186 15.03 -17.35 20.72
N ASN A 187 14.41 -18.51 20.98
CA ASN A 187 14.61 -19.25 22.21
C ASN A 187 15.95 -20.02 22.19
N SER A 188 16.34 -20.61 23.32
CA SER A 188 17.59 -21.37 23.46
C SER A 188 17.70 -22.52 22.45
N LYS A 189 16.58 -23.17 22.13
CA LYS A 189 16.54 -24.27 21.16
C LYS A 189 16.86 -23.79 19.74
N ALA A 190 16.31 -22.67 19.32
CA ALA A 190 16.57 -22.07 18.01
C ALA A 190 18.01 -21.59 17.88
N LEU A 191 18.55 -20.91 18.93
CA LEU A 191 19.96 -20.50 18.97
C LEU A 191 20.92 -21.70 18.85
N THR A 192 20.63 -22.78 19.57
CA THR A 192 21.43 -24.01 19.52
C THR A 192 21.43 -24.62 18.12
N LEU A 193 20.26 -24.72 17.46
CA LEU A 193 20.17 -25.21 16.09
C LEU A 193 20.92 -24.34 15.09
N ALA A 194 20.92 -23.03 15.32
CA ALA A 194 21.64 -22.07 14.49
C ALA A 194 23.17 -22.04 14.77
N GLY A 195 23.64 -22.74 15.82
CA GLY A 195 25.04 -22.74 16.21
C GLY A 195 25.51 -21.42 16.81
N ILE A 196 24.58 -20.59 17.32
CA ILE A 196 24.91 -19.29 17.94
C ILE A 196 25.39 -19.54 19.37
N THR A 197 26.61 -19.08 19.62
CA THR A 197 27.34 -19.20 20.90
C THR A 197 27.89 -17.84 21.33
N PRO A 198 28.44 -17.69 22.55
CA PRO A 198 29.14 -16.48 22.96
C PRO A 198 30.29 -16.04 22.06
N ALA A 199 30.87 -17.00 21.32
CA ALA A 199 31.99 -16.74 20.38
C ALA A 199 31.51 -16.37 18.96
N THR A 200 30.22 -16.41 18.68
CA THR A 200 29.67 -16.08 17.36
C THR A 200 29.78 -14.57 17.11
N GLY A 201 30.49 -14.17 16.05
CA GLY A 201 30.63 -12.76 15.68
C GLY A 201 29.37 -12.18 15.03
N ASP A 202 29.21 -10.87 15.15
CA ASP A 202 28.14 -10.14 14.49
C ASP A 202 28.29 -10.20 12.95
N PRO A 203 27.20 -10.40 12.18
CA PRO A 203 27.23 -10.26 10.75
C PRO A 203 27.39 -8.79 10.31
N ALA A 204 27.73 -8.56 9.03
CA ALA A 204 28.13 -7.24 8.53
C ALA A 204 27.10 -6.11 8.77
N ASN A 205 25.81 -6.42 8.70
CA ASN A 205 24.71 -5.48 8.91
C ASN A 205 23.74 -5.97 9.99
N GLY A 206 24.24 -6.59 11.05
CA GLY A 206 23.39 -7.11 12.14
C GLY A 206 24.14 -7.19 13.45
N LYS A 207 23.40 -7.44 14.53
CA LYS A 207 23.96 -7.55 15.88
C LYS A 207 23.30 -8.67 16.65
N ILE A 208 24.12 -9.57 17.22
CA ILE A 208 23.71 -10.54 18.23
C ILE A 208 23.76 -9.85 19.58
N VAL A 209 22.62 -9.76 20.26
CA VAL A 209 22.56 -9.11 21.58
C VAL A 209 23.06 -10.08 22.65
N HIS A 210 24.00 -9.62 23.49
CA HIS A 210 24.58 -10.39 24.57
C HIS A 210 24.22 -9.80 25.93
N ASP A 211 24.13 -10.65 26.93
CA ASP A 211 24.02 -10.22 28.32
C ASP A 211 25.39 -9.78 28.91
N GLU A 212 25.39 -9.36 30.20
CA GLU A 212 26.61 -8.91 30.90
C GLU A 212 27.70 -9.99 30.98
N LYS A 213 27.33 -11.28 30.80
CA LYS A 213 28.27 -12.41 30.83
C LYS A 213 28.78 -12.79 29.46
N GLY A 214 28.29 -12.12 28.43
CA GLY A 214 28.61 -12.42 27.06
C GLY A 214 27.77 -13.53 26.42
N ASP A 215 26.71 -14.01 27.10
CA ASP A 215 25.82 -15.01 26.51
C ASP A 215 24.77 -14.36 25.59
N PRO A 216 24.48 -14.94 24.40
CA PRO A 216 23.41 -14.45 23.53
C PRO A 216 22.06 -14.45 24.24
N THR A 217 21.40 -13.30 24.28
CA THR A 217 20.09 -13.13 24.93
C THR A 217 18.94 -13.77 24.14
N GLY A 218 19.15 -14.02 22.85
CA GLY A 218 18.11 -14.42 21.91
C GLY A 218 17.58 -13.28 21.05
N ALA A 219 17.83 -12.03 21.42
CA ALA A 219 17.52 -10.88 20.58
C ALA A 219 18.59 -10.73 19.48
N LEU A 220 18.12 -10.55 18.24
CA LEU A 220 18.93 -10.49 17.02
C LEU A 220 18.48 -9.29 16.20
N LYS A 221 19.38 -8.35 15.89
CA LYS A 221 19.05 -7.15 15.12
C LYS A 221 19.46 -7.30 13.65
N GLU A 222 18.63 -6.79 12.76
CA GLU A 222 18.87 -6.74 11.31
C GLU A 222 19.30 -8.12 10.76
N SER A 223 20.34 -8.19 9.94
CA SER A 223 20.80 -9.44 9.33
C SER A 223 21.23 -10.55 10.32
N ALA A 224 21.35 -10.24 11.62
CA ALA A 224 21.61 -11.27 12.61
C ALA A 224 20.43 -12.24 12.76
N GLY A 225 19.18 -11.81 12.49
CA GLY A 225 18.00 -12.66 12.47
C GLY A 225 18.10 -13.81 11.46
N GLU A 226 18.73 -13.56 10.32
CA GLU A 226 18.93 -14.56 9.25
C GLU A 226 19.79 -15.76 9.68
N LEU A 227 20.66 -15.56 10.68
CA LEU A 227 21.46 -16.65 11.24
C LEU A 227 20.59 -17.79 11.80
N VAL A 228 19.39 -17.45 12.30
CA VAL A 228 18.39 -18.40 12.82
C VAL A 228 17.35 -18.72 11.76
N ALA A 229 16.81 -17.71 11.07
CA ALA A 229 15.72 -17.86 10.11
C ALA A 229 16.01 -18.89 9.00
N LYS A 230 17.26 -19.00 8.54
CA LYS A 230 17.66 -20.00 7.53
C LYS A 230 17.46 -21.46 7.93
N PHE A 231 17.29 -21.76 9.22
CA PHE A 231 17.00 -23.10 9.74
C PHE A 231 15.51 -23.35 9.94
N ALA A 232 14.70 -22.29 9.95
CA ALA A 232 13.25 -22.41 10.03
C ALA A 232 12.70 -23.05 8.73
N PRO A 233 11.66 -23.89 8.82
CA PRO A 233 11.07 -24.52 7.64
C PRO A 233 10.42 -23.44 6.77
N LYS A 234 10.78 -23.44 5.48
CA LYS A 234 10.10 -22.58 4.50
C LYS A 234 8.73 -23.15 4.17
N PRO A 235 7.68 -22.30 4.09
CA PRO A 235 6.36 -22.75 3.69
C PRO A 235 6.39 -23.42 2.30
N SER A 236 5.75 -24.58 2.20
CA SER A 236 5.55 -25.28 0.92
C SER A 236 4.70 -24.41 -0.04
N ARG A 237 4.74 -24.74 -1.34
CA ARG A 237 3.89 -24.04 -2.34
C ARG A 237 2.40 -24.09 -1.95
N ALA A 238 1.90 -25.22 -1.48
CA ALA A 238 0.50 -25.37 -1.05
C ALA A 238 0.16 -24.49 0.14
N GLN A 239 1.05 -24.40 1.13
CA GLN A 239 0.88 -23.50 2.29
C GLN A 239 0.90 -22.04 1.86
N ARG A 240 1.80 -21.62 0.96
CA ARG A 240 1.84 -20.25 0.40
C ARG A 240 0.55 -19.90 -0.34
N LEU A 241 0.02 -20.79 -1.16
CA LEU A 241 -1.27 -20.58 -1.84
C LEU A 241 -2.44 -20.48 -0.86
N ALA A 242 -2.46 -21.30 0.19
CA ALA A 242 -3.47 -21.22 1.24
C ALA A 242 -3.38 -19.89 2.00
N ALA A 243 -2.17 -19.47 2.37
CA ALA A 243 -1.91 -18.19 3.02
C ALA A 243 -2.35 -17.00 2.14
N LEU A 244 -2.05 -17.04 0.83
CA LEU A 244 -2.49 -16.00 -0.10
C LEU A 244 -4.02 -15.87 -0.18
N ARG A 245 -4.76 -16.99 -0.18
CA ARG A 245 -6.23 -16.95 -0.14
C ARG A 245 -6.73 -16.27 1.13
N MET A 246 -6.11 -16.57 2.28
CA MET A 246 -6.44 -15.91 3.55
C MET A 246 -6.12 -14.40 3.49
N GLY A 247 -4.92 -14.05 3.01
CA GLY A 247 -4.51 -12.64 2.87
C GLY A 247 -5.43 -11.86 1.93
N MET A 248 -5.81 -12.41 0.77
CA MET A 248 -6.76 -11.77 -0.14
C MET A 248 -8.15 -11.58 0.49
N HIS A 249 -8.61 -12.58 1.25
CA HIS A 249 -9.88 -12.45 1.96
C HIS A 249 -9.85 -11.31 2.99
N GLU A 250 -8.80 -11.23 3.82
CA GLU A 250 -8.63 -10.14 4.78
C GLU A 250 -8.47 -8.78 4.07
N ALA A 251 -7.72 -8.69 2.98
CA ALA A 251 -7.59 -7.48 2.19
C ALA A 251 -8.95 -7.00 1.65
N ASN A 252 -9.72 -7.90 1.05
CA ASN A 252 -11.05 -7.58 0.54
C ASN A 252 -12.03 -7.20 1.66
N LYS A 253 -11.94 -7.79 2.84
CA LYS A 253 -12.71 -7.44 4.05
C LYS A 253 -12.47 -5.98 4.48
N PHE A 254 -11.27 -5.46 4.24
CA PHE A 254 -10.93 -4.07 4.51
C PHE A 254 -11.10 -3.13 3.30
N GLY A 255 -11.65 -3.63 2.20
CA GLY A 255 -11.95 -2.82 1.02
C GLY A 255 -10.78 -2.61 0.08
N LEU A 256 -9.68 -3.36 0.25
CA LEU A 256 -8.56 -3.31 -0.66
C LEU A 256 -8.90 -4.06 -1.95
N VAL A 257 -8.65 -3.43 -3.09
CA VAL A 257 -8.87 -3.98 -4.43
C VAL A 257 -7.57 -4.18 -5.19
N ARG A 258 -6.51 -3.47 -4.78
CA ARG A 258 -5.15 -3.60 -5.30
C ARG A 258 -4.13 -3.39 -4.19
N VAL A 259 -2.99 -4.05 -4.34
CA VAL A 259 -1.81 -3.86 -3.49
C VAL A 259 -0.56 -3.67 -4.32
N HIS A 260 0.35 -2.82 -3.85
CA HIS A 260 1.70 -2.70 -4.38
C HIS A 260 2.66 -3.44 -3.45
N SER A 261 2.98 -4.67 -3.81
CA SER A 261 3.81 -5.55 -3.00
C SER A 261 5.27 -5.14 -3.13
N ALA A 262 5.85 -4.68 -2.03
CA ALA A 262 7.18 -4.10 -1.98
C ALA A 262 8.24 -5.13 -1.56
N GLY A 263 9.17 -5.44 -2.46
CA GLY A 263 10.29 -6.32 -2.15
C GLY A 263 9.95 -7.82 -2.18
N GLN A 264 9.32 -8.28 -3.26
CA GLN A 264 8.93 -9.68 -3.42
C GLN A 264 9.95 -10.48 -4.23
N ASP A 265 10.01 -11.79 -3.97
CA ASP A 265 10.76 -12.74 -4.79
C ASP A 265 10.06 -13.05 -6.11
N PHE A 266 10.85 -13.37 -7.15
CA PHE A 266 10.33 -13.65 -8.49
C PHE A 266 9.36 -14.83 -8.53
N GLU A 267 9.54 -15.83 -7.65
CA GLU A 267 8.70 -17.03 -7.61
C GLU A 267 7.25 -16.78 -7.13
N TRP A 268 6.98 -15.61 -6.55
CA TRP A 268 5.65 -15.30 -6.04
C TRP A 268 4.68 -14.84 -7.12
N LEU A 269 5.17 -14.25 -8.21
CA LEU A 269 4.34 -13.97 -9.38
C LEU A 269 3.67 -15.23 -9.95
N ASP A 270 4.37 -16.36 -9.94
CA ASP A 270 3.81 -17.64 -10.40
C ASP A 270 2.64 -18.10 -9.52
N LEU A 271 2.64 -17.78 -8.22
CA LEU A 271 1.55 -18.11 -7.31
C LEU A 271 0.31 -17.21 -7.60
N TYR A 272 0.52 -15.92 -7.81
CA TYR A 272 -0.58 -15.01 -8.19
C TYR A 272 -1.17 -15.42 -9.54
N ASP A 273 -0.34 -15.80 -10.50
CA ASP A 273 -0.78 -16.25 -11.82
C ASP A 273 -1.52 -17.60 -11.76
N GLU A 274 -1.13 -18.51 -10.87
CA GLU A 274 -1.87 -19.74 -10.63
C GLU A 274 -3.27 -19.44 -10.08
N LEU A 275 -3.40 -18.59 -9.06
CA LEU A 275 -4.68 -18.18 -8.51
C LEU A 275 -5.55 -17.47 -9.57
N ARG A 276 -4.95 -16.64 -10.44
CA ARG A 276 -5.65 -16.00 -11.56
C ARG A 276 -6.20 -17.02 -12.55
N ARG A 277 -5.37 -17.98 -12.99
CA ARG A 277 -5.78 -19.05 -13.94
C ARG A 277 -6.88 -19.93 -13.39
N ASN A 278 -6.89 -20.13 -12.08
CA ASN A 278 -7.94 -20.89 -11.40
C ASN A 278 -9.22 -20.05 -11.15
N GLY A 279 -9.22 -18.75 -11.46
CA GLY A 279 -10.35 -17.87 -11.17
C GLY A 279 -10.51 -17.50 -9.68
N GLU A 280 -9.46 -17.69 -8.89
CA GLU A 280 -9.43 -17.47 -7.45
C GLU A 280 -8.83 -16.11 -7.04
N LEU A 281 -8.26 -15.35 -8.00
CA LEU A 281 -7.65 -14.06 -7.72
C LEU A 281 -8.74 -13.01 -7.48
N THR A 282 -8.80 -12.47 -6.28
CA THR A 282 -9.79 -11.47 -5.84
C THR A 282 -9.16 -10.12 -5.50
N LEU A 283 -7.84 -9.99 -5.68
CA LEU A 283 -7.06 -8.80 -5.41
C LEU A 283 -6.09 -8.58 -6.57
N ARG A 284 -5.84 -7.32 -6.93
CA ARG A 284 -4.89 -6.97 -7.99
C ARG A 284 -3.51 -6.71 -7.39
N PHE A 285 -2.46 -7.04 -8.13
CA PHE A 285 -1.08 -6.95 -7.66
C PHE A 285 -0.21 -6.09 -8.57
N TYR A 286 0.53 -5.16 -7.98
CA TYR A 286 1.69 -4.54 -8.58
C TYR A 286 2.93 -4.93 -7.77
N VAL A 287 3.89 -5.62 -8.41
CA VAL A 287 5.00 -6.26 -7.71
C VAL A 287 6.30 -5.52 -7.97
N ALA A 288 6.95 -5.10 -6.90
CA ALA A 288 8.31 -4.59 -6.90
C ALA A 288 9.27 -5.69 -6.40
N TYR A 289 10.40 -5.82 -7.08
CA TYR A 289 11.43 -6.79 -6.73
C TYR A 289 12.49 -6.15 -5.87
N PHE A 290 12.88 -6.85 -4.81
CA PHE A 290 13.93 -6.41 -3.93
C PHE A 290 15.30 -6.53 -4.61
N LEU A 291 16.08 -5.47 -4.58
CA LEU A 291 17.48 -5.44 -4.99
C LEU A 291 18.34 -5.10 -3.78
N ASP A 292 19.09 -6.09 -3.32
CA ASP A 292 20.00 -5.94 -2.19
C ASP A 292 21.18 -5.03 -2.52
N PRO A 293 21.55 -4.11 -1.59
CA PRO A 293 22.81 -3.43 -1.67
C PRO A 293 23.99 -4.42 -1.48
N PRO A 294 25.18 -4.17 -2.03
CA PRO A 294 25.55 -2.96 -2.75
C PRO A 294 25.55 -3.11 -4.28
N GLU A 295 25.04 -4.17 -4.88
CA GLU A 295 25.22 -4.43 -6.30
C GLU A 295 23.92 -4.80 -7.01
N LEU A 296 23.69 -4.16 -8.16
CA LEU A 296 22.68 -4.64 -9.11
C LEU A 296 23.22 -5.88 -9.83
N ALA A 297 22.74 -7.05 -9.46
CA ALA A 297 23.07 -8.26 -10.21
C ALA A 297 22.41 -8.20 -11.60
N PRO A 298 23.15 -8.27 -12.71
CA PRO A 298 22.58 -8.18 -14.07
C PRO A 298 21.44 -9.17 -14.31
N TYR A 299 21.60 -10.39 -13.80
CA TYR A 299 20.59 -11.44 -13.88
C TYR A 299 19.27 -11.07 -13.20
N SER A 300 19.31 -10.35 -12.07
CA SER A 300 18.09 -9.87 -11.40
C SER A 300 17.35 -8.83 -12.24
N ILE A 301 18.08 -7.91 -12.87
CA ILE A 301 17.49 -6.88 -13.74
C ILE A 301 16.81 -7.50 -14.96
N GLU A 302 17.45 -8.45 -15.62
CA GLU A 302 16.86 -9.16 -16.76
C GLU A 302 15.56 -9.90 -16.38
N LYS A 303 15.53 -10.52 -15.20
CA LYS A 303 14.31 -11.17 -14.67
C LYS A 303 13.20 -10.15 -14.40
N ILE A 304 13.51 -8.99 -13.83
CA ILE A 304 12.54 -7.92 -13.61
C ILE A 304 11.95 -7.42 -14.93
N GLU A 305 12.80 -7.20 -15.94
CA GLU A 305 12.36 -6.80 -17.26
C GLU A 305 11.50 -7.89 -17.93
N GLN A 306 11.85 -9.16 -17.76
CA GLN A 306 11.05 -10.28 -18.24
C GLN A 306 9.69 -10.31 -17.53
N ALA A 307 9.66 -10.17 -16.22
CA ALA A 307 8.42 -10.11 -15.46
C ALA A 307 7.53 -8.95 -15.91
N ARG A 308 8.10 -7.75 -16.16
CA ARG A 308 7.38 -6.60 -16.71
C ARG A 308 6.76 -6.89 -18.08
N ARG A 309 7.45 -7.64 -18.95
CA ARG A 309 6.92 -8.04 -20.26
C ARG A 309 5.82 -9.10 -20.16
N THR A 310 5.90 -9.99 -19.16
CA THR A 310 4.96 -11.09 -18.96
C THR A 310 3.70 -10.66 -18.20
N TYR A 311 3.88 -9.84 -17.16
CA TYR A 311 2.83 -9.42 -16.24
C TYR A 311 2.61 -7.91 -16.36
N HIS A 312 1.60 -7.51 -17.14
CA HIS A 312 1.30 -6.09 -17.42
C HIS A 312 -0.20 -5.83 -17.65
N ASP A 313 -1.05 -6.77 -17.22
CA ASP A 313 -2.51 -6.65 -17.34
C ASP A 313 -3.15 -5.93 -16.12
N ASP A 314 -4.48 -5.89 -16.09
CA ASP A 314 -5.21 -5.23 -15.02
C ASP A 314 -5.15 -5.99 -13.68
N TRP A 315 -4.79 -7.28 -13.67
CA TRP A 315 -4.72 -8.10 -12.47
C TRP A 315 -3.33 -8.18 -11.87
N ILE A 316 -2.32 -8.43 -12.69
CA ILE A 316 -0.94 -8.61 -12.24
C ILE A 316 -0.05 -7.73 -13.09
N SER A 317 0.74 -6.91 -12.44
CA SER A 317 1.80 -6.12 -13.08
C SER A 317 3.09 -6.22 -12.29
N GLY A 318 4.21 -6.34 -13.03
CA GLY A 318 5.56 -6.40 -12.49
C GLY A 318 6.43 -5.29 -13.07
N GLY A 319 7.71 -5.26 -12.69
CA GLY A 319 8.69 -4.36 -13.27
C GLY A 319 8.97 -3.11 -12.44
N ALA A 320 8.59 -3.09 -11.19
CA ALA A 320 9.12 -2.17 -10.20
C ALA A 320 10.27 -2.81 -9.42
N VAL A 321 11.10 -1.95 -8.83
CA VAL A 321 12.26 -2.31 -8.02
C VAL A 321 12.10 -1.70 -6.65
N LYS A 322 12.26 -2.48 -5.57
CA LYS A 322 12.40 -2.02 -4.20
C LYS A 322 13.87 -2.03 -3.83
N THR A 323 14.35 -0.96 -3.23
CA THR A 323 15.68 -0.86 -2.62
C THR A 323 15.57 -0.21 -1.25
N MET A 324 16.52 -0.48 -0.37
CA MET A 324 16.61 0.12 0.96
C MET A 324 17.87 0.95 1.09
N LEU A 325 17.72 2.21 1.51
CA LEU A 325 18.84 3.09 1.77
C LEU A 325 19.32 3.06 3.22
N ASP A 326 18.41 2.82 4.15
CA ASP A 326 18.72 2.80 5.59
C ASP A 326 17.75 1.87 6.34
N GLY A 327 17.86 1.84 7.67
CA GLY A 327 16.95 1.13 8.56
C GLY A 327 15.94 2.07 9.23
N VAL A 328 15.67 1.86 10.54
CA VAL A 328 14.62 2.53 11.32
C VAL A 328 15.20 3.40 12.43
N VAL A 329 14.41 4.37 12.90
CA VAL A 329 14.81 5.32 13.95
C VAL A 329 14.98 4.62 15.30
N GLU A 330 14.08 3.72 15.65
CA GLU A 330 14.03 3.03 16.95
C GLU A 330 15.29 2.20 17.20
N ALA A 331 15.83 1.61 16.16
CA ALA A 331 17.08 0.81 16.23
C ALA A 331 18.35 1.64 16.02
N HIS A 332 18.27 2.97 15.79
CA HIS A 332 19.37 3.86 15.40
C HIS A 332 20.05 3.47 14.08
N THR A 333 19.29 2.87 13.16
CA THR A 333 19.80 2.44 11.85
C THR A 333 19.35 3.34 10.70
N ALA A 334 18.36 4.22 10.92
CA ALA A 334 18.00 5.27 9.97
C ALA A 334 19.12 6.28 9.80
N ALA A 335 19.49 6.60 8.56
CA ALA A 335 20.62 7.47 8.26
C ALA A 335 20.26 8.95 8.39
N MET A 336 20.87 9.63 9.36
CA MET A 336 20.62 11.02 9.72
C MET A 336 21.69 11.96 9.20
N LEU A 337 21.32 13.20 8.87
CA LEU A 337 22.24 14.28 8.49
C LEU A 337 23.08 14.77 9.69
N THR A 338 22.52 14.71 10.88
CA THR A 338 23.18 15.03 12.14
C THR A 338 22.93 13.88 13.12
N PRO A 339 23.78 13.67 14.14
CA PRO A 339 23.62 12.58 15.08
C PRO A 339 22.25 12.51 15.74
N TYR A 340 21.89 11.33 16.22
CA TYR A 340 20.71 11.12 17.05
C TYR A 340 20.74 12.01 18.31
N SER A 341 19.57 12.45 18.77
CA SER A 341 19.50 13.35 19.92
C SER A 341 19.80 12.66 21.24
N ASP A 342 19.43 11.41 21.37
CA ASP A 342 19.68 10.60 22.56
C ASP A 342 21.05 9.90 22.53
N ASP A 343 21.66 9.72 21.35
CA ASP A 343 23.01 9.17 21.18
C ASP A 343 23.83 9.99 20.17
N PRO A 344 24.51 11.05 20.61
CA PRO A 344 25.32 11.89 19.72
C PRO A 344 26.54 11.21 19.06
N SER A 345 26.85 9.96 19.43
CA SER A 345 27.92 9.18 18.81
C SER A 345 27.47 8.49 17.52
N GLN A 346 26.16 8.44 17.24
CA GLN A 346 25.58 7.73 16.11
C GLN A 346 24.72 8.65 15.23
N SER A 347 24.73 8.37 13.92
CA SER A 347 23.89 9.04 12.93
C SER A 347 23.25 8.04 11.96
N GLY A 348 23.13 6.78 12.37
CA GLY A 348 22.69 5.71 11.53
C GLY A 348 23.66 5.38 10.39
N LYS A 349 23.21 4.59 9.44
CA LYS A 349 24.07 4.08 8.36
C LYS A 349 23.29 3.97 7.05
N LEU A 350 23.88 4.46 5.97
CA LEU A 350 23.43 4.11 4.62
C LEU A 350 23.84 2.67 4.29
N PHE A 351 22.94 1.89 3.72
CA PHE A 351 23.23 0.52 3.28
C PHE A 351 23.98 0.50 1.94
N TRP A 352 23.90 1.61 1.19
CA TRP A 352 24.60 1.80 -0.07
C TRP A 352 25.71 2.83 0.05
N GLU A 353 26.76 2.61 -0.69
CA GLU A 353 27.72 3.67 -1.01
C GLU A 353 27.03 4.68 -1.94
N PRO A 354 27.04 6.01 -1.63
CA PRO A 354 26.25 7.01 -2.36
C PRO A 354 26.43 7.02 -3.87
N ALA A 355 27.69 6.98 -4.37
CA ALA A 355 27.95 7.00 -5.81
C ALA A 355 27.46 5.71 -6.51
N LYS A 356 27.57 4.57 -5.84
CA LYS A 356 27.01 3.30 -6.35
C LYS A 356 25.49 3.35 -6.40
N TYR A 357 24.85 3.87 -5.37
CA TYR A 357 23.40 4.04 -5.38
C TYR A 357 22.95 4.93 -6.53
N GLN A 358 23.53 6.11 -6.68
CA GLN A 358 23.21 7.06 -7.74
C GLN A 358 23.39 6.45 -9.14
N SER A 359 24.50 5.74 -9.38
CA SER A 359 24.72 5.05 -10.67
C SER A 359 23.71 3.93 -10.92
N SER A 360 23.34 3.18 -9.88
CA SER A 360 22.34 2.12 -9.95
C SER A 360 20.95 2.67 -10.29
N ILE A 361 20.54 3.75 -9.61
CA ILE A 361 19.25 4.43 -9.88
C ILE A 361 19.22 4.96 -11.32
N THR A 362 20.31 5.56 -11.78
CA THR A 362 20.43 6.06 -13.17
C THR A 362 20.27 4.93 -14.19
N GLU A 363 20.86 3.76 -13.95
CA GLU A 363 20.72 2.60 -14.83
C GLU A 363 19.31 2.01 -14.79
N LEU A 364 18.68 1.88 -13.62
CA LEU A 364 17.30 1.39 -13.49
C LEU A 364 16.30 2.31 -14.20
N ASP A 365 16.47 3.64 -14.04
CA ASP A 365 15.65 4.65 -14.72
C ASP A 365 15.83 4.59 -16.25
N ARG A 366 17.08 4.45 -16.74
CA ARG A 366 17.40 4.28 -18.17
C ARG A 366 16.68 3.06 -18.78
N ARG A 367 16.44 2.00 -17.98
CA ARG A 367 15.69 0.81 -18.38
C ARG A 367 14.17 0.99 -18.25
N GLY A 368 13.72 2.14 -17.77
CA GLY A 368 12.30 2.46 -17.56
C GLY A 368 11.67 1.64 -16.44
N LEU A 369 12.45 1.19 -15.46
CA LEU A 369 11.95 0.51 -14.28
C LEU A 369 11.54 1.56 -13.23
N GLN A 370 10.39 1.38 -12.62
CA GLN A 370 9.96 2.24 -11.52
C GLN A 370 10.67 1.82 -10.23
N ILE A 371 11.08 2.79 -9.44
CA ILE A 371 11.92 2.55 -8.27
C ILE A 371 11.18 2.98 -7.00
N PHE A 372 11.14 2.08 -6.02
CA PHE A 372 10.61 2.28 -4.67
C PHE A 372 11.80 2.27 -3.72
N THR A 373 12.09 3.38 -3.09
CA THR A 373 13.22 3.49 -2.16
C THR A 373 12.73 3.66 -0.73
N HIS A 374 13.02 2.67 0.13
CA HIS A 374 12.89 2.85 1.57
C HIS A 374 13.92 3.89 2.02
N ALA A 375 13.45 4.97 2.61
CA ALA A 375 14.28 6.01 3.21
C ALA A 375 13.54 6.68 4.38
N ILE A 376 14.00 6.41 5.58
CA ILE A 376 13.42 6.88 6.85
C ILE A 376 14.16 8.11 7.37
N GLY A 377 15.49 8.06 7.43
CA GLY A 377 16.32 9.16 7.89
C GLY A 377 16.44 10.29 6.86
N ASP A 378 16.55 11.53 7.33
CA ASP A 378 16.63 12.71 6.48
C ASP A 378 17.85 12.72 5.53
N LYS A 379 18.94 12.01 5.85
CA LYS A 379 20.07 11.80 4.97
C LYS A 379 19.75 10.81 3.85
N ALA A 380 19.03 9.73 4.16
CA ALA A 380 18.59 8.74 3.16
C ALA A 380 17.58 9.36 2.19
N VAL A 381 16.60 10.12 2.69
CA VAL A 381 15.63 10.86 1.86
C VAL A 381 16.34 11.80 0.91
N ARG A 382 17.33 12.56 1.40
CA ARG A 382 18.13 13.46 0.55
C ARG A 382 18.86 12.71 -0.55
N LEU A 383 19.54 11.61 -0.21
CA LEU A 383 20.27 10.80 -1.19
C LEU A 383 19.35 10.21 -2.25
N ALA A 384 18.15 9.77 -1.86
CA ALA A 384 17.15 9.29 -2.83
C ALA A 384 16.72 10.39 -3.81
N LEU A 385 16.41 11.59 -3.29
CA LEU A 385 16.06 12.75 -4.12
C LEU A 385 17.19 13.18 -5.05
N ASP A 386 18.44 13.17 -4.55
CA ASP A 386 19.62 13.50 -5.36
C ASP A 386 19.83 12.49 -6.49
N ALA A 387 19.67 11.19 -6.19
CA ALA A 387 19.79 10.12 -7.18
C ALA A 387 18.70 10.19 -8.25
N TYR A 388 17.46 10.48 -7.87
CA TYR A 388 16.35 10.63 -8.81
C TYR A 388 16.50 11.86 -9.70
N GLN A 389 16.98 12.97 -9.14
CA GLN A 389 17.31 14.16 -9.90
C GLN A 389 18.39 13.88 -10.92
N GLN A 390 19.50 13.27 -10.49
CA GLN A 390 20.61 12.90 -11.39
C GLN A 390 20.16 11.95 -12.50
N ALA A 391 19.36 10.95 -12.18
CA ALA A 391 18.84 10.00 -13.15
C ALA A 391 17.97 10.69 -14.21
N ALA A 392 17.03 11.55 -13.79
CA ALA A 392 16.17 12.29 -14.70
C ALA A 392 16.94 13.25 -15.61
N GLU A 393 17.95 13.94 -15.07
CA GLU A 393 18.84 14.83 -15.84
C GLU A 393 19.71 14.06 -16.85
N THR A 394 20.24 12.89 -16.43
CA THR A 394 21.11 12.06 -17.28
C THR A 394 20.36 11.38 -18.41
N ASN A 395 19.20 10.82 -18.10
CA ASN A 395 18.41 10.02 -19.05
C ASN A 395 17.31 10.82 -19.77
N HIS A 396 17.12 12.10 -19.40
CA HIS A 396 16.04 12.96 -19.90
C HIS A 396 14.65 12.33 -19.69
N THR A 397 14.43 11.67 -18.58
CA THR A 397 13.18 10.98 -18.24
C THR A 397 12.18 11.97 -17.65
N HIS A 398 10.93 11.98 -18.14
CA HIS A 398 9.89 12.94 -17.73
C HIS A 398 8.77 12.35 -16.87
N ASP A 399 8.55 11.03 -16.88
CA ASP A 399 7.47 10.34 -16.16
C ASP A 399 7.96 9.01 -15.56
N ALA A 400 9.12 9.02 -14.90
CA ALA A 400 9.66 7.85 -14.22
C ALA A 400 8.81 7.45 -13.01
N ARG A 401 8.21 8.43 -12.32
CA ARG A 401 7.40 8.27 -11.09
C ARG A 401 8.14 7.49 -10.00
N PRO A 402 9.39 7.83 -9.67
CA PRO A 402 10.08 7.17 -8.58
C PRO A 402 9.36 7.49 -7.27
N ARG A 403 9.49 6.58 -6.30
CA ARG A 403 8.83 6.72 -5.00
C ARG A 403 9.88 6.71 -3.89
N ILE A 404 9.63 7.48 -2.84
CA ILE A 404 10.31 7.35 -1.55
C ILE A 404 9.26 6.86 -0.56
N GLU A 405 9.59 5.76 0.11
CA GLU A 405 8.74 5.10 1.09
C GLU A 405 9.07 5.59 2.49
N HIS A 406 8.07 5.68 3.34
CA HIS A 406 8.13 6.04 4.77
C HIS A 406 8.36 7.53 5.04
N ILE A 407 9.49 8.11 4.71
CA ILE A 407 9.84 9.53 4.87
C ILE A 407 9.52 10.00 6.30
N GLU A 408 10.00 9.27 7.30
CA GLU A 408 9.65 9.57 8.70
C GLU A 408 10.27 10.87 9.17
N THR A 409 11.51 11.14 8.72
CA THR A 409 12.19 12.43 8.94
C THR A 409 12.65 13.03 7.63
N ILE A 410 12.62 14.37 7.53
CA ILE A 410 13.05 15.09 6.34
C ILE A 410 13.65 16.44 6.69
N ALA A 411 14.65 16.88 5.95
CA ALA A 411 15.13 18.25 6.05
C ALA A 411 14.18 19.21 5.30
N ALA A 412 13.88 20.37 5.88
CA ALA A 412 12.90 21.32 5.35
C ALA A 412 13.15 21.70 3.87
N GLN A 413 14.40 21.82 3.47
CA GLN A 413 14.79 22.15 2.09
C GLN A 413 14.49 21.06 1.07
N ASP A 414 14.28 19.81 1.51
CA ASP A 414 14.00 18.66 0.65
C ASP A 414 12.48 18.49 0.39
N ILE A 415 11.61 19.05 1.23
CA ILE A 415 10.15 18.97 1.09
C ILE A 415 9.67 19.43 -0.31
N PRO A 416 10.01 20.62 -0.82
CA PRO A 416 9.52 21.09 -2.13
C PRO A 416 10.11 20.31 -3.31
N ARG A 417 11.14 19.49 -3.09
CA ARG A 417 11.75 18.69 -4.15
C ARG A 417 10.84 17.57 -4.65
N PHE A 418 9.94 17.06 -3.81
CA PHE A 418 8.96 16.06 -4.22
C PHE A 418 8.10 16.56 -5.38
N GLY A 419 7.47 17.73 -5.22
CA GLY A 419 6.69 18.36 -6.30
C GLY A 419 7.55 18.73 -7.50
N LYS A 420 8.72 19.34 -7.28
CA LYS A 420 9.62 19.78 -8.36
C LYS A 420 10.15 18.63 -9.22
N LEU A 421 10.46 17.49 -8.62
CA LEU A 421 11.04 16.32 -9.30
C LEU A 421 9.98 15.29 -9.73
N GLY A 422 8.71 15.47 -9.34
CA GLY A 422 7.66 14.49 -9.60
C GLY A 422 7.85 13.17 -8.83
N VAL A 423 8.58 13.19 -7.73
CA VAL A 423 8.77 12.05 -6.83
C VAL A 423 7.49 11.83 -6.02
N ILE A 424 7.04 10.59 -5.93
CA ILE A 424 5.85 10.23 -5.17
C ILE A 424 6.26 10.01 -3.71
N ALA A 425 5.57 10.68 -2.80
CA ALA A 425 5.71 10.47 -1.37
C ALA A 425 4.77 9.34 -0.93
N SER A 426 5.34 8.18 -0.67
CA SER A 426 4.62 6.98 -0.28
C SER A 426 4.70 6.82 1.23
N PHE A 427 3.59 7.08 1.90
CA PHE A 427 3.51 7.04 3.35
C PHE A 427 2.63 5.92 3.87
N GLN A 428 2.89 5.55 5.10
CA GLN A 428 2.08 4.65 5.91
C GLN A 428 1.51 5.47 7.07
N PRO A 429 0.25 5.91 7.00
CA PRO A 429 -0.29 6.81 8.03
C PRO A 429 -0.19 6.27 9.46
N LEU A 430 -0.18 4.94 9.64
CA LEU A 430 -0.04 4.33 10.96
C LEU A 430 1.40 4.31 11.51
N HIS A 431 2.43 4.54 10.68
CA HIS A 431 3.78 4.76 11.20
C HIS A 431 3.90 6.08 12.00
N ALA A 432 3.02 7.03 11.69
CA ALA A 432 2.91 8.30 12.44
C ALA A 432 1.90 8.22 13.61
N TYR A 433 1.47 7.01 13.98
CA TYR A 433 0.50 6.84 15.07
C TYR A 433 1.17 7.19 16.40
N PRO A 434 0.60 8.15 17.18
CA PRO A 434 1.28 8.71 18.33
C PRO A 434 1.10 7.84 19.59
N ASP A 435 1.51 6.58 19.50
CA ASP A 435 1.60 5.66 20.62
C ASP A 435 2.90 5.84 21.44
N ASP A 436 3.14 4.94 22.35
CA ASP A 436 4.32 4.98 23.22
C ASP A 436 5.63 4.79 22.42
N ASP A 437 5.63 4.00 21.35
CA ASP A 437 6.80 3.84 20.49
C ASP A 437 7.16 5.15 19.80
N THR A 438 6.20 5.80 19.17
CA THR A 438 6.39 7.09 18.49
C THR A 438 6.74 8.21 19.48
N LEU A 439 6.00 8.32 20.58
CA LEU A 439 6.18 9.46 21.50
C LEU A 439 7.37 9.32 22.44
N LYS A 440 7.73 8.11 22.87
CA LYS A 440 8.76 7.89 23.91
C LYS A 440 10.08 7.38 23.34
N ILE A 441 10.05 6.65 22.22
CA ILE A 441 11.26 6.08 21.63
C ILE A 441 11.66 6.88 20.39
N TRP A 442 10.83 6.88 19.35
CA TRP A 442 11.11 7.57 18.10
C TRP A 442 11.40 9.06 18.31
N SER A 443 10.49 9.79 19.00
CA SER A 443 10.63 11.25 19.24
C SER A 443 11.86 11.59 20.08
N ARG A 444 12.21 10.75 21.06
CA ARG A 444 13.43 10.91 21.85
C ARG A 444 14.67 10.77 20.97
N ASN A 445 14.70 9.73 20.14
CA ASN A 445 15.85 9.41 19.30
C ASN A 445 16.10 10.51 18.25
N VAL A 446 15.07 11.01 17.59
CA VAL A 446 15.23 12.09 16.60
C VAL A 446 15.40 13.47 17.23
N GLY A 447 14.84 13.68 18.40
CA GLY A 447 14.82 14.96 19.12
C GLY A 447 13.76 15.95 18.63
N PRO A 448 13.47 17.02 19.44
CA PRO A 448 12.30 17.86 19.25
C PRO A 448 12.28 18.63 17.92
N GLU A 449 13.43 19.04 17.41
CA GLU A 449 13.49 19.79 16.14
C GLU A 449 13.11 18.92 14.93
N ARG A 450 13.64 17.70 14.84
CA ARG A 450 13.31 16.77 13.74
C ARG A 450 11.89 16.22 13.88
N ALA A 451 11.43 15.98 15.12
CA ALA A 451 10.08 15.49 15.39
C ALA A 451 8.98 16.44 14.84
N GLN A 452 9.24 17.74 14.77
CA GLN A 452 8.31 18.70 14.16
C GLN A 452 8.18 18.55 12.63
N ARG A 453 9.05 17.79 11.99
CA ARG A 453 9.02 17.47 10.57
C ARG A 453 8.85 15.97 10.34
N ALA A 454 8.05 15.34 11.20
CA ALA A 454 7.73 13.92 11.13
C ALA A 454 6.55 13.68 10.20
N TRP A 455 6.71 12.79 9.21
CA TRP A 455 5.64 12.39 8.27
C TRP A 455 4.89 13.59 7.69
N VAL A 456 5.56 14.40 6.90
CA VAL A 456 5.16 15.73 6.43
C VAL A 456 4.17 15.71 5.26
N TRP A 457 3.00 15.10 5.46
CA TRP A 457 1.99 14.88 4.41
C TRP A 457 1.50 16.19 3.82
N HIS A 458 0.98 17.09 4.68
CA HIS A 458 0.47 18.38 4.27
C HIS A 458 1.56 19.26 3.63
N SER A 459 2.74 19.28 4.22
CA SER A 459 3.86 20.08 3.72
C SER A 459 4.30 19.64 2.31
N ILE A 460 4.35 18.34 2.03
CA ILE A 460 4.66 17.83 0.69
C ILE A 460 3.54 18.16 -0.29
N GLU A 461 2.27 17.92 0.07
CA GLU A 461 1.13 18.20 -0.80
C GLU A 461 1.03 19.68 -1.14
N SER A 462 1.18 20.57 -0.14
CA SER A 462 1.12 22.03 -0.31
C SER A 462 2.22 22.57 -1.24
N THR A 463 3.31 21.84 -1.44
CA THR A 463 4.38 22.16 -2.40
C THR A 463 4.23 21.46 -3.75
N GLY A 464 3.07 20.88 -4.03
CA GLY A 464 2.75 20.19 -5.29
C GLY A 464 3.23 18.75 -5.37
N GLY A 465 3.70 18.16 -4.27
CA GLY A 465 4.03 16.75 -4.19
C GLY A 465 2.79 15.87 -4.20
N ARG A 466 2.92 14.63 -4.63
CA ARG A 466 1.84 13.65 -4.68
C ARG A 466 1.98 12.64 -3.55
N LEU A 467 0.88 12.42 -2.84
CA LEU A 467 0.78 11.43 -1.79
C LEU A 467 0.22 10.11 -2.35
N ALA A 468 0.73 9.01 -1.82
CA ALA A 468 0.14 7.69 -1.97
C ALA A 468 0.26 6.97 -0.62
N PHE A 469 -0.82 6.33 -0.17
CA PHE A 469 -0.87 5.70 1.14
C PHE A 469 -0.93 4.18 1.05
N GLY A 470 -0.30 3.52 2.01
CA GLY A 470 -0.30 2.08 2.20
C GLY A 470 -0.24 1.72 3.68
N SER A 471 -0.23 0.43 3.98
CA SER A 471 -0.18 -0.08 5.35
C SER A 471 1.24 -0.45 5.78
N ASP A 472 2.04 -0.94 4.87
CA ASP A 472 3.26 -1.72 5.17
C ASP A 472 2.96 -3.03 5.94
N TRP A 473 1.71 -3.56 5.80
CA TRP A 473 1.35 -4.82 6.44
C TRP A 473 2.34 -5.93 6.09
N PRO A 474 2.83 -6.69 7.06
CA PRO A 474 2.33 -6.86 8.43
C PRO A 474 2.98 -5.97 9.52
N VAL A 475 3.77 -4.95 9.15
CA VAL A 475 4.38 -4.00 10.11
C VAL A 475 3.30 -3.35 10.98
N VAL A 476 2.22 -2.87 10.33
CA VAL A 476 1.00 -2.44 11.03
C VAL A 476 -0.22 -3.18 10.49
N THR A 477 -1.40 -2.91 11.02
CA THR A 477 -2.64 -3.56 10.58
C THR A 477 -2.96 -3.29 9.11
N LEU A 478 -3.52 -4.31 8.44
CA LEU A 478 -4.04 -4.19 7.07
C LEU A 478 -5.27 -3.26 6.96
N SER A 479 -5.96 -2.99 8.08
CA SER A 479 -7.11 -2.08 8.10
C SER A 479 -6.68 -0.64 7.83
N PRO A 480 -7.24 0.04 6.81
CA PRO A 480 -6.90 1.44 6.52
C PRO A 480 -7.51 2.43 7.53
N TRP A 481 -8.54 2.04 8.27
CA TRP A 481 -9.35 2.97 9.05
C TRP A 481 -8.61 3.71 10.16
N PRO A 482 -7.74 3.07 10.96
CA PRO A 482 -6.91 3.79 11.94
C PRO A 482 -5.94 4.77 11.24
N GLY A 483 -5.41 4.40 10.07
CA GLY A 483 -4.58 5.30 9.25
C GLY A 483 -5.35 6.49 8.71
N VAL A 484 -6.59 6.28 8.25
CA VAL A 484 -7.49 7.39 7.83
C VAL A 484 -7.77 8.33 8.99
N GLN A 485 -8.10 7.79 10.17
CA GLN A 485 -8.29 8.65 11.36
C GLN A 485 -7.01 9.42 11.71
N ASN A 486 -5.86 8.76 11.72
CA ASN A 486 -4.59 9.41 12.06
C ASN A 486 -4.21 10.50 11.06
N ALA A 487 -4.49 10.33 9.76
CA ALA A 487 -4.25 11.36 8.75
C ALA A 487 -5.02 12.66 9.03
N LEU A 488 -6.25 12.53 9.57
CA LEU A 488 -7.11 13.66 9.88
C LEU A 488 -6.80 14.30 11.25
N THR A 489 -6.36 13.50 12.23
CA THR A 489 -6.29 13.93 13.62
C THR A 489 -4.89 13.99 14.18
N ARG A 490 -3.98 13.13 13.70
CA ARG A 490 -2.66 12.91 14.29
C ARG A 490 -2.76 12.47 15.76
N GLN A 491 -3.82 11.69 16.06
CA GLN A 491 -4.14 11.18 17.37
C GLN A 491 -4.30 9.67 17.35
N THR A 492 -4.09 9.04 18.49
CA THR A 492 -4.49 7.65 18.70
C THR A 492 -6.02 7.50 18.59
N THR A 493 -6.49 6.26 18.51
CA THR A 493 -7.94 5.98 18.40
C THR A 493 -8.76 6.44 19.61
N ASP A 494 -8.11 6.62 20.75
CA ASP A 494 -8.69 7.19 21.98
C ASP A 494 -8.47 8.70 22.16
N GLY A 495 -7.92 9.39 21.13
CA GLY A 495 -7.82 10.85 21.04
C GLY A 495 -6.59 11.46 21.68
N ASN A 496 -5.50 10.71 21.85
CA ASN A 496 -4.25 11.21 22.43
C ASN A 496 -3.15 11.41 21.36
N PRO A 497 -2.26 12.40 21.51
CA PRO A 497 -2.41 13.56 22.40
C PRO A 497 -3.55 14.45 21.93
N PRO A 498 -4.23 15.21 22.83
CA PRO A 498 -5.42 16.03 22.48
C PRO A 498 -5.22 17.00 21.31
N ASP A 499 -4.05 17.59 21.21
CA ASP A 499 -3.70 18.52 20.10
C ASP A 499 -3.19 17.79 18.85
N GLY A 500 -2.99 16.48 18.91
CA GLY A 500 -2.36 15.68 17.87
C GLY A 500 -0.84 15.77 17.83
N PHE A 501 -0.17 14.74 17.34
CA PHE A 501 1.27 14.72 17.11
C PHE A 501 1.60 15.38 15.76
N VAL A 502 2.38 16.47 15.78
CA VAL A 502 2.69 17.29 14.58
C VAL A 502 1.39 17.70 13.86
N PRO A 503 0.49 18.44 14.52
CA PRO A 503 -0.88 18.68 14.04
C PRO A 503 -0.97 19.52 12.76
N GLN A 504 0.09 20.25 12.41
CA GLN A 504 0.18 21.00 11.15
C GLN A 504 0.27 20.10 9.91
N GLU A 505 0.54 18.82 10.10
CA GLU A 505 0.62 17.83 9.02
C GLU A 505 -0.69 17.05 8.83
N ARG A 506 -1.79 17.47 9.45
CA ARG A 506 -3.13 16.93 9.17
C ARG A 506 -3.55 17.25 7.75
N ILE A 507 -4.23 16.31 7.11
CA ILE A 507 -4.84 16.51 5.79
C ILE A 507 -6.35 16.25 5.84
N THR A 508 -7.07 16.65 4.80
CA THR A 508 -8.52 16.48 4.73
C THR A 508 -8.92 15.02 4.51
N LEU A 509 -10.19 14.68 4.74
CA LEU A 509 -10.73 13.35 4.42
C LEU A 509 -10.65 13.07 2.92
N GLU A 510 -10.95 14.07 2.09
CA GLU A 510 -10.88 13.99 0.63
C GLU A 510 -9.46 13.68 0.17
N ASP A 511 -8.44 14.36 0.67
CA ASP A 511 -7.04 14.12 0.33
C ASP A 511 -6.58 12.75 0.83
N THR A 512 -7.04 12.35 2.01
CA THR A 512 -6.75 11.02 2.57
C THR A 512 -7.34 9.91 1.68
N ILE A 513 -8.63 10.00 1.32
CA ILE A 513 -9.27 9.03 0.41
C ILE A 513 -8.56 9.03 -0.94
N LYS A 514 -8.23 10.21 -1.47
CA LYS A 514 -7.49 10.32 -2.73
C LYS A 514 -6.11 9.66 -2.65
N ALA A 515 -5.39 9.76 -1.54
CA ALA A 515 -4.09 9.12 -1.35
C ALA A 515 -4.19 7.58 -1.34
N TYR A 516 -5.28 7.02 -0.77
CA TYR A 516 -5.57 5.57 -0.80
C TYR A 516 -6.23 5.08 -2.10
N THR A 517 -6.60 5.95 -3.02
CA THR A 517 -7.30 5.59 -4.26
C THR A 517 -6.54 6.13 -5.48
N LEU A 518 -6.89 7.32 -5.99
CA LEU A 518 -6.31 7.89 -7.20
C LEU A 518 -4.80 8.19 -7.07
N GLY A 519 -4.33 8.59 -5.89
CA GLY A 519 -2.90 8.80 -5.61
C GLY A 519 -2.10 7.51 -5.69
N ALA A 520 -2.60 6.45 -5.05
CA ALA A 520 -2.00 5.12 -5.12
C ALA A 520 -2.11 4.51 -6.54
N ALA A 521 -3.24 4.71 -7.24
CA ALA A 521 -3.37 4.32 -8.64
C ALA A 521 -2.36 5.05 -9.55
N PHE A 522 -2.14 6.36 -9.32
CA PHE A 522 -1.10 7.12 -10.02
C PHE A 522 0.30 6.56 -9.72
N ALA A 523 0.57 6.19 -8.47
CA ALA A 523 1.82 5.55 -8.07
C ALA A 523 2.03 4.19 -8.77
N GLY A 524 0.95 3.48 -9.10
CA GLY A 524 0.97 2.24 -9.88
C GLY A 524 0.83 2.42 -11.40
N ARG A 525 0.83 3.66 -11.91
CA ARG A 525 0.59 4.00 -13.34
C ARG A 525 -0.78 3.54 -13.86
N ARG A 526 -1.81 3.54 -12.98
CA ARG A 526 -3.15 3.01 -13.26
C ARG A 526 -4.27 4.05 -13.13
N GLU A 527 -3.97 5.33 -12.91
CA GLU A 527 -4.94 6.40 -12.72
C GLU A 527 -5.95 6.57 -13.87
N LYS A 528 -5.61 6.05 -15.05
CA LYS A 528 -6.50 6.06 -16.22
C LYS A 528 -7.53 4.92 -16.20
N THR A 529 -7.28 3.89 -15.41
CA THR A 529 -8.10 2.67 -15.37
C THR A 529 -8.74 2.40 -14.02
N GLU A 530 -8.25 3.03 -12.95
CA GLU A 530 -8.73 2.82 -11.57
C GLU A 530 -8.49 4.05 -10.67
N GLY A 531 -8.86 3.96 -9.39
CA GLY A 531 -8.64 4.99 -8.38
C GLY A 531 -9.74 6.06 -8.30
N SER A 532 -10.68 6.06 -9.23
CA SER A 532 -11.91 6.86 -9.17
C SER A 532 -13.05 6.13 -9.88
N LEU A 533 -14.30 6.48 -9.55
CA LEU A 533 -15.48 5.89 -10.18
C LEU A 533 -15.92 6.75 -11.37
N GLU A 534 -15.45 6.37 -12.55
CA GLU A 534 -15.68 7.06 -13.82
C GLU A 534 -16.01 6.05 -14.93
N PRO A 535 -16.84 6.44 -15.92
CA PRO A 535 -17.10 5.59 -17.07
C PRO A 535 -15.80 5.12 -17.76
N GLY A 536 -15.72 3.84 -18.07
CA GLY A 536 -14.57 3.18 -18.71
C GLY A 536 -13.50 2.68 -17.72
N LYS A 537 -13.49 3.12 -16.46
CA LYS A 537 -12.60 2.59 -15.43
C LYS A 537 -13.08 1.24 -14.90
N LEU A 538 -12.20 0.54 -14.22
CA LEU A 538 -12.50 -0.73 -13.56
C LEU A 538 -13.60 -0.54 -12.50
N ALA A 539 -14.51 -1.49 -12.45
CA ALA A 539 -15.59 -1.53 -11.48
C ALA A 539 -15.06 -2.09 -10.14
N ASP A 540 -14.16 -1.34 -9.53
CA ASP A 540 -13.53 -1.61 -8.25
C ASP A 540 -14.08 -0.61 -7.23
N LEU A 541 -14.94 -1.06 -6.32
CA LEU A 541 -15.64 -0.19 -5.37
C LEU A 541 -15.89 -0.88 -4.02
N ILE A 542 -16.15 -0.05 -3.02
CA ILE A 542 -16.52 -0.48 -1.67
C ILE A 542 -17.78 0.22 -1.19
N VAL A 543 -18.59 -0.50 -0.42
CA VAL A 543 -19.75 0.04 0.29
C VAL A 543 -19.47 0.04 1.77
N LEU A 544 -19.70 1.15 2.45
CA LEU A 544 -19.33 1.36 3.84
C LEU A 544 -20.53 1.37 4.78
N SER A 545 -20.31 0.94 6.03
CA SER A 545 -21.35 0.90 7.08
C SER A 545 -21.74 2.28 7.61
N GLN A 546 -20.94 3.32 7.30
CA GLN A 546 -21.22 4.68 7.75
C GLN A 546 -20.69 5.71 6.73
N ASP A 547 -21.27 6.91 6.79
CA ASP A 547 -20.88 8.04 5.95
C ASP A 547 -19.70 8.77 6.61
N LEU A 548 -18.48 8.56 6.08
CA LEU A 548 -17.25 9.16 6.60
C LEU A 548 -17.27 10.69 6.61
N PHE A 549 -18.08 11.32 5.73
CA PHE A 549 -18.21 12.77 5.64
C PHE A 549 -19.19 13.36 6.70
N LYS A 550 -19.87 12.49 7.46
CA LYS A 550 -20.84 12.90 8.49
C LYS A 550 -20.44 12.49 9.90
N VAL A 551 -19.57 11.49 10.04
CA VAL A 551 -19.13 11.02 11.36
C VAL A 551 -17.98 11.85 11.89
N ALA A 552 -17.84 11.92 13.22
CA ALA A 552 -16.65 12.49 13.82
C ALA A 552 -15.39 11.67 13.44
N PRO A 553 -14.22 12.31 13.28
CA PRO A 553 -12.99 11.56 12.96
C PRO A 553 -12.70 10.39 13.90
N SER A 554 -13.00 10.53 15.21
CA SER A 554 -12.86 9.45 16.20
C SER A 554 -13.77 8.24 16.00
N ALA A 555 -14.78 8.35 15.14
CA ALA A 555 -15.66 7.24 14.80
C ALA A 555 -15.21 6.48 13.53
N ILE A 556 -14.22 6.98 12.80
CA ILE A 556 -13.76 6.39 11.53
C ILE A 556 -13.25 4.96 11.72
N THR A 557 -12.56 4.67 12.82
CA THR A 557 -12.07 3.32 13.11
C THR A 557 -13.17 2.27 13.30
N LYS A 558 -14.42 2.71 13.52
CA LYS A 558 -15.60 1.82 13.63
C LYS A 558 -16.23 1.51 12.27
N THR A 559 -15.66 2.03 11.19
CA THR A 559 -16.15 1.77 9.83
C THR A 559 -15.92 0.31 9.46
N GLU A 560 -16.97 -0.33 8.98
CA GLU A 560 -16.92 -1.65 8.39
C GLU A 560 -17.15 -1.54 6.88
N VAL A 561 -16.47 -2.36 6.11
CA VAL A 561 -16.79 -2.54 4.70
C VAL A 561 -17.93 -3.54 4.62
N LEU A 562 -19.04 -3.12 4.05
CA LEU A 562 -20.21 -3.96 3.86
C LEU A 562 -20.09 -4.84 2.62
N LEU A 563 -19.49 -4.27 1.56
CA LEU A 563 -19.27 -4.97 0.30
C LEU A 563 -17.99 -4.46 -0.36
N THR A 564 -17.21 -5.38 -0.93
CA THR A 564 -16.09 -5.07 -1.82
C THR A 564 -16.33 -5.71 -3.18
N MET A 565 -16.16 -4.91 -4.22
CA MET A 565 -16.26 -5.33 -5.61
C MET A 565 -14.94 -5.11 -6.33
N VAL A 566 -14.46 -6.12 -7.07
CA VAL A 566 -13.26 -6.06 -7.91
C VAL A 566 -13.62 -6.53 -9.31
N GLY A 567 -13.42 -5.67 -10.32
CA GLY A 567 -13.77 -5.97 -11.70
C GLY A 567 -15.22 -6.38 -11.89
N GLY A 568 -16.16 -5.66 -11.26
CA GLY A 568 -17.59 -5.93 -11.34
C GLY A 568 -18.06 -7.16 -10.56
N LYS A 569 -17.15 -7.89 -9.88
CA LYS A 569 -17.46 -9.07 -9.09
C LYS A 569 -17.41 -8.75 -7.60
N VAL A 570 -18.43 -9.12 -6.86
CA VAL A 570 -18.43 -9.04 -5.40
C VAL A 570 -17.49 -10.11 -4.86
N VAL A 571 -16.41 -9.65 -4.19
CA VAL A 571 -15.36 -10.52 -3.62
C VAL A 571 -15.46 -10.63 -2.10
N TYR A 572 -16.17 -9.71 -1.47
CA TYR A 572 -16.47 -9.72 -0.03
C TYR A 572 -17.86 -9.14 0.23
N GLN A 573 -18.57 -9.77 1.14
CA GLN A 573 -19.82 -9.26 1.74
C GLN A 573 -19.76 -9.50 3.24
N SER A 574 -20.06 -8.45 4.02
CA SER A 574 -20.17 -8.60 5.47
C SER A 574 -21.48 -9.31 5.85
N PRO A 575 -21.54 -9.98 7.01
CA PRO A 575 -22.80 -10.55 7.51
C PRO A 575 -23.93 -9.50 7.61
N LYS A 576 -23.61 -8.27 8.00
CA LYS A 576 -24.57 -7.15 8.09
C LYS A 576 -25.21 -6.80 6.75
N TRP A 577 -24.43 -6.87 5.65
CA TRP A 577 -24.96 -6.66 4.31
C TRP A 577 -26.00 -7.72 3.94
N THR A 578 -25.69 -9.00 4.20
CA THR A 578 -26.57 -10.12 3.89
C THR A 578 -27.89 -10.06 4.66
N GLU A 579 -27.84 -9.64 5.93
CA GLU A 579 -29.05 -9.41 6.74
C GLU A 579 -29.93 -8.30 6.17
N THR A 580 -29.32 -7.19 5.71
CA THR A 580 -30.02 -6.06 5.11
C THR A 580 -30.67 -6.45 3.77
N GLU A 581 -29.94 -7.16 2.89
CA GLU A 581 -30.51 -7.67 1.62
C GLU A 581 -31.71 -8.59 1.87
N ALA A 582 -31.61 -9.51 2.82
CA ALA A 582 -32.69 -10.41 3.17
C ALA A 582 -33.93 -9.66 3.70
N ALA A 583 -33.72 -8.64 4.53
CA ALA A 583 -34.80 -7.80 5.05
C ALA A 583 -35.50 -7.00 3.93
N ASN A 584 -34.74 -6.43 3.01
CA ASN A 584 -35.26 -5.67 1.88
C ASN A 584 -36.05 -6.57 0.90
N GLN A 585 -35.56 -7.79 0.64
CA GLN A 585 -36.28 -8.77 -0.18
C GLN A 585 -37.61 -9.22 0.46
N ALA A 586 -37.62 -9.43 1.78
CA ALA A 586 -38.84 -9.79 2.52
C ALA A 586 -39.86 -8.64 2.48
N ALA A 587 -39.44 -7.40 2.70
CA ALA A 587 -40.28 -6.21 2.63
C ALA A 587 -40.87 -6.00 1.22
N ALA A 588 -40.07 -6.18 0.16
CA ALA A 588 -40.54 -6.09 -1.22
C ALA A 588 -41.54 -7.20 -1.58
N ALA A 589 -41.35 -8.42 -1.08
CA ALA A 589 -42.28 -9.52 -1.27
C ALA A 589 -43.61 -9.31 -0.53
N GLU A 590 -43.56 -8.61 0.61
CA GLU A 590 -44.79 -8.27 1.37
C GLU A 590 -45.57 -7.11 0.72
N ALA A 591 -44.86 -6.12 0.17
CA ALA A 591 -45.44 -4.99 -0.58
C ALA A 591 -46.04 -5.41 -1.94
N ALA A 592 -45.62 -6.54 -2.49
CA ALA A 592 -46.16 -7.11 -3.74
C ALA A 592 -47.36 -8.03 -3.55
N LYS A 593 -47.75 -8.31 -2.31
CA LYS A 593 -48.99 -9.05 -1.94
C LYS A 593 -50.13 -8.10 -1.69
#